data_93ab03a7d105670bf1cd399107b61923
#
_entry.id   93ab03a7d105670bf1cd399107b61923
#
_cell.length_a   1.000
_cell.length_b   1.000
_cell.length_c   1.000
_cell.angle_alpha   90.00
_cell.angle_beta   90.00
_cell.angle_gamma   90.00
#
_symmetry.space_group_name_H-M   'P 1'
#
loop_
_entity.id
_entity.type
_entity.pdbx_description
1 polymer ?
#
loop_
_entity_poly.entity_id
_entity_poly.type
_entity_poly.pdbx_seq_one_letter_code
_entity_poly.pdbx_strand_id
1 'polypeptide(L)'
;MTEASSEAAFRQTGWPGLRARLFHLYFVLRRPMTLGVRGLIHDRAANSVFLIRHTYVPGWQLPGGGVERGETMEEALTREIAEEANIALTGLPLLKSIHFNRRSSPRDHVAFYLVEAFDQPAPKLPDREIAEAGFFRLDSLPDGVTPATLRRIAEIFDGAPPSPYW
;
A
#
# COMPACT_ATOMS: atom_id res chain seq x y z
N MET A 1 -5.45 19.96 -29.34
CA MET A 1 -5.33 21.32 -28.83
C MET A 1 -5.98 21.30 -27.44
N THR A 2 -5.43 21.31 -26.31
CA THR A 2 -4.06 21.03 -25.83
C THR A 2 -4.09 21.35 -24.34
N GLU A 3 -3.94 20.33 -23.49
CA GLU A 3 -3.86 20.45 -22.02
C GLU A 3 -2.74 21.38 -21.54
N ALA A 4 -1.72 21.59 -22.37
CA ALA A 4 -0.59 22.47 -22.06
C ALA A 4 -0.94 23.96 -21.86
N SER A 5 -2.12 24.42 -22.28
CA SER A 5 -2.54 25.81 -22.11
C SER A 5 -3.20 26.11 -20.76
N SER A 6 -3.62 25.09 -20.00
CA SER A 6 -4.26 25.24 -18.69
C SER A 6 -3.26 25.39 -17.55
N GLU A 7 -2.09 24.78 -17.64
CA GLU A 7 -1.07 24.85 -16.58
C GLU A 7 -0.35 26.20 -16.49
N ALA A 8 -0.27 26.94 -17.62
CA ALA A 8 0.42 28.23 -17.65
C ALA A 8 -0.32 29.36 -16.90
N ALA A 9 -1.63 29.21 -16.68
CA ALA A 9 -2.47 30.26 -16.06
C ALA A 9 -2.38 30.31 -14.53
N PHE A 10 -1.75 29.32 -13.86
CA PHE A 10 -1.71 29.24 -12.40
C PHE A 10 -0.44 29.81 -11.75
N ARG A 11 0.48 30.38 -12.55
CA ARG A 11 1.65 31.10 -12.02
C ARG A 11 1.29 32.53 -11.62
N GLN A 12 0.56 32.71 -10.54
CA GLN A 12 0.43 34.01 -9.91
C GLN A 12 1.68 34.31 -9.05
N THR A 13 2.52 35.18 -9.57
CA THR A 13 3.67 35.76 -8.88
C THR A 13 3.22 36.93 -8.01
N GLY A 14 3.46 36.88 -6.71
CA GLY A 14 3.23 38.00 -5.81
C GLY A 14 3.15 37.56 -4.33
N TRP A 15 3.14 38.53 -3.41
CA TRP A 15 3.01 38.37 -1.96
C TRP A 15 2.02 37.32 -1.42
N PRO A 16 1.01 36.85 -2.17
CA PRO A 16 0.23 35.67 -1.81
C PRO A 16 1.08 34.42 -1.56
N GLY A 17 2.24 34.28 -2.19
CA GLY A 17 3.11 33.12 -2.05
C GLY A 17 3.70 32.92 -0.66
N LEU A 18 4.08 34.00 0.05
CA LEU A 18 4.65 33.86 1.41
C LEU A 18 3.58 33.47 2.44
N ARG A 19 2.41 34.10 2.37
CA ARG A 19 1.27 33.75 3.25
C ARG A 19 0.79 32.32 2.99
N ALA A 20 0.72 31.90 1.72
CA ALA A 20 0.39 30.54 1.34
C ALA A 20 1.46 29.53 1.81
N ARG A 21 2.75 29.87 1.74
CA ARG A 21 3.84 29.04 2.26
C ARG A 21 3.80 28.91 3.78
N LEU A 22 3.57 30.00 4.51
CA LEU A 22 3.42 29.98 5.98
C LEU A 22 2.19 29.19 6.40
N PHE A 23 1.07 29.37 5.69
CA PHE A 23 -0.14 28.59 5.88
C PHE A 23 0.10 27.09 5.63
N HIS A 24 0.78 26.75 4.52
CA HIS A 24 1.16 25.38 4.21
C HIS A 24 2.07 24.77 5.28
N LEU A 25 3.09 25.52 5.73
CA LEU A 25 3.99 25.09 6.79
C LEU A 25 3.24 24.84 8.10
N TYR A 26 2.30 25.73 8.45
CA TYR A 26 1.43 25.55 9.61
C TYR A 26 0.64 24.24 9.54
N PHE A 27 0.03 23.92 8.38
CA PHE A 27 -0.74 22.68 8.22
C PHE A 27 0.14 21.43 8.23
N VAL A 28 1.32 21.47 7.60
CA VAL A 28 2.29 20.36 7.64
C VAL A 28 2.71 20.06 9.08
N LEU A 29 2.90 21.09 9.92
CA LEU A 29 3.26 20.92 11.32
C LEU A 29 2.07 20.50 12.21
N ARG A 30 0.86 21.00 11.90
CA ARG A 30 -0.33 20.75 12.73
C ARG A 30 -1.09 19.47 12.39
N ARG A 31 -0.99 19.01 11.13
CA ARG A 31 -1.71 17.83 10.62
C ARG A 31 -0.79 16.88 9.85
N PRO A 32 0.37 16.48 10.40
CA PRO A 32 1.19 15.48 9.74
C PRO A 32 0.40 14.16 9.74
N MET A 33 0.18 13.61 8.54
CA MET A 33 -0.41 12.30 8.33
C MET A 33 0.67 11.38 7.78
N THR A 34 0.62 10.10 8.15
CA THR A 34 1.41 9.06 7.49
C THR A 34 0.48 8.23 6.61
N LEU A 35 0.99 7.81 5.49
CA LEU A 35 0.27 7.00 4.53
C LEU A 35 1.11 5.79 4.18
N GLY A 36 0.51 4.61 4.32
CA GLY A 36 1.08 3.36 3.89
C GLY A 36 0.26 2.75 2.76
N VAL A 37 0.86 1.78 2.08
CA VAL A 37 0.21 0.97 1.04
C VAL A 37 0.34 -0.50 1.39
N ARG A 38 -0.68 -1.30 1.08
CA ARG A 38 -0.63 -2.76 1.18
C ARG A 38 -1.30 -3.38 -0.05
N GLY A 39 -0.64 -4.38 -0.63
CA GLY A 39 -1.12 -5.11 -1.78
C GLY A 39 -1.55 -6.53 -1.45
N LEU A 40 -2.79 -6.89 -1.77
CA LEU A 40 -3.22 -8.27 -1.85
C LEU A 40 -2.93 -8.76 -3.26
N ILE A 41 -1.86 -9.53 -3.40
CA ILE A 41 -1.46 -10.12 -4.68
C ILE A 41 -2.17 -11.46 -4.80
N HIS A 42 -3.05 -11.58 -5.80
CA HIS A 42 -3.89 -12.75 -6.01
C HIS A 42 -3.52 -13.47 -7.28
N ASP A 43 -3.01 -14.70 -7.13
CA ASP A 43 -2.90 -15.65 -8.24
C ASP A 43 -4.24 -16.36 -8.42
N ARG A 44 -4.98 -15.94 -9.44
CA ARG A 44 -6.29 -16.52 -9.77
C ARG A 44 -6.20 -17.99 -10.19
N ALA A 45 -5.14 -18.38 -10.88
CA ALA A 45 -5.01 -19.74 -11.39
C ALA A 45 -4.77 -20.74 -10.25
N ALA A 46 -3.97 -20.37 -9.27
CA ALA A 46 -3.69 -21.18 -8.10
C ALA A 46 -4.67 -20.95 -6.94
N ASN A 47 -5.59 -19.97 -7.04
CA ASN A 47 -6.47 -19.51 -5.98
C ASN A 47 -5.69 -19.21 -4.69
N SER A 48 -4.63 -18.41 -4.81
CA SER A 48 -3.68 -18.15 -3.73
C SER A 48 -3.36 -16.67 -3.59
N VAL A 49 -2.93 -16.28 -2.40
CA VAL A 49 -2.51 -14.91 -2.07
C VAL A 49 -1.08 -14.91 -1.59
N PHE A 50 -0.33 -13.86 -1.94
CA PHE A 50 1.04 -13.69 -1.48
C PHE A 50 1.08 -13.06 -0.10
N LEU A 51 1.78 -13.72 0.83
CA LEU A 51 1.99 -13.24 2.18
C LEU A 51 3.48 -13.18 2.49
N ILE A 52 3.81 -12.25 3.39
CA ILE A 52 5.16 -12.07 3.92
C ILE A 52 5.16 -12.20 5.43
N ARG A 53 6.29 -12.59 6.00
CA ARG A 53 6.56 -12.57 7.43
C ARG A 53 7.85 -11.80 7.69
N HIS A 54 7.73 -10.70 8.40
CA HIS A 54 8.88 -9.89 8.77
C HIS A 54 9.74 -10.53 9.87
N THR A 55 11.01 -10.16 9.94
CA THR A 55 11.94 -10.61 10.99
C THR A 55 11.63 -9.97 12.35
N TYR A 56 10.99 -8.80 12.38
CA TYR A 56 10.79 -7.94 13.56
C TYR A 56 9.33 -7.74 13.95
N VAL A 57 8.37 -8.20 13.13
CA VAL A 57 6.92 -8.14 13.45
C VAL A 57 6.32 -9.54 13.28
N PRO A 58 5.62 -10.07 14.29
CA PRO A 58 5.06 -11.41 14.20
C PRO A 58 3.85 -11.46 13.26
N GLY A 59 3.64 -12.63 12.66
CA GLY A 59 2.49 -12.98 11.85
C GLY A 59 2.68 -12.70 10.35
N TRP A 60 1.83 -13.38 9.55
CA TRP A 60 1.79 -13.22 8.11
C TRP A 60 0.98 -11.99 7.73
N GLN A 61 1.52 -11.20 6.83
CA GLN A 61 0.98 -9.91 6.41
C GLN A 61 0.94 -9.79 4.90
N LEU A 62 0.17 -8.82 4.41
CA LEU A 62 0.24 -8.40 3.02
C LEU A 62 1.51 -7.56 2.80
N PRO A 63 2.21 -7.70 1.66
CA PRO A 63 3.35 -6.87 1.32
C PRO A 63 2.96 -5.40 1.17
N GLY A 64 3.92 -4.51 1.50
CA GLY A 64 3.77 -3.07 1.38
C GLY A 64 4.36 -2.32 2.55
N GLY A 65 4.51 -1.02 2.42
CA GLY A 65 5.17 -0.14 3.39
C GLY A 65 4.69 1.30 3.34
N GLY A 66 5.55 2.22 3.71
CA GLY A 66 5.26 3.65 3.74
C GLY A 66 5.34 4.29 2.36
N VAL A 67 4.49 5.29 2.13
CA VAL A 67 4.62 6.18 0.96
C VAL A 67 5.68 7.23 1.27
N GLU A 68 6.70 7.31 0.44
CA GLU A 68 7.81 8.24 0.60
C GLU A 68 7.47 9.63 0.02
N ARG A 69 8.30 10.61 0.37
CA ARG A 69 8.09 11.97 -0.09
C ARG A 69 8.31 12.09 -1.61
N GLY A 70 7.28 12.57 -2.31
CA GLY A 70 7.33 12.74 -3.77
C GLY A 70 6.94 11.51 -4.56
N GLU A 71 6.51 10.45 -3.89
CA GLU A 71 6.07 9.18 -4.45
C GLU A 71 4.53 9.14 -4.46
N THR A 72 3.94 8.59 -5.50
CA THR A 72 2.51 8.24 -5.52
C THR A 72 2.27 6.93 -4.75
N MET A 73 1.03 6.65 -4.39
CA MET A 73 0.68 5.39 -3.71
C MET A 73 0.97 4.16 -4.58
N GLU A 74 0.77 4.27 -5.89
CA GLU A 74 1.05 3.19 -6.84
C GLU A 74 2.55 2.94 -7.02
N GLU A 75 3.36 4.00 -7.03
CA GLU A 75 4.83 3.89 -7.06
C GLU A 75 5.35 3.24 -5.77
N ALA A 76 4.87 3.69 -4.60
CA ALA A 76 5.18 3.07 -3.31
C ALA A 76 4.82 1.58 -3.30
N LEU A 77 3.61 1.24 -3.72
CA LEU A 77 3.16 -0.15 -3.77
C LEU A 77 4.03 -1.01 -4.69
N THR A 78 4.37 -0.47 -5.86
CA THR A 78 5.21 -1.18 -6.84
C THR A 78 6.61 -1.44 -6.30
N ARG A 79 7.21 -0.45 -5.66
CA ARG A 79 8.53 -0.56 -5.01
C ARG A 79 8.50 -1.60 -3.89
N GLU A 80 7.56 -1.49 -2.96
CA GLU A 80 7.44 -2.39 -1.81
C GLU A 80 7.20 -3.85 -2.25
N ILE A 81 6.32 -4.08 -3.22
CA ILE A 81 6.06 -5.42 -3.74
C ILE A 81 7.31 -6.00 -4.43
N ALA A 82 8.07 -5.18 -5.15
CA ALA A 82 9.32 -5.64 -5.75
C ALA A 82 10.36 -6.01 -4.66
N GLU A 83 10.49 -5.21 -3.62
CA GLU A 83 11.44 -5.41 -2.53
C GLU A 83 11.06 -6.61 -1.64
N GLU A 84 9.81 -6.70 -1.20
CA GLU A 84 9.35 -7.69 -0.23
C GLU A 84 8.90 -9.02 -0.86
N ALA A 85 8.50 -9.02 -2.14
CA ALA A 85 7.95 -10.20 -2.80
C ALA A 85 8.77 -10.68 -4.02
N ASN A 86 9.71 -9.88 -4.52
CA ASN A 86 10.37 -10.10 -5.82
C ASN A 86 9.35 -10.26 -6.96
N ILE A 87 8.31 -9.43 -6.94
CA ILE A 87 7.21 -9.42 -7.91
C ILE A 87 7.21 -8.09 -8.65
N ALA A 88 7.09 -8.15 -9.96
CA ALA A 88 6.89 -7.00 -10.83
C ALA A 88 5.42 -6.89 -11.23
N LEU A 89 4.83 -5.72 -11.06
CA LEU A 89 3.47 -5.46 -11.53
C LEU A 89 3.46 -5.31 -13.06
N THR A 90 2.59 -6.06 -13.74
CA THR A 90 2.42 -5.99 -15.20
C THR A 90 1.13 -5.28 -15.61
N GLY A 91 0.33 -4.82 -14.63
CA GLY A 91 -0.89 -4.05 -14.82
C GLY A 91 -1.15 -3.11 -13.66
N LEU A 92 -2.16 -2.25 -13.78
CA LEU A 92 -2.51 -1.29 -12.75
C LEU A 92 -3.12 -2.00 -11.53
N PRO A 93 -2.62 -1.73 -10.32
CA PRO A 93 -3.24 -2.20 -9.09
C PRO A 93 -4.58 -1.51 -8.85
N LEU A 94 -5.56 -2.24 -8.35
CA LEU A 94 -6.89 -1.71 -8.09
C LEU A 94 -7.00 -1.25 -6.62
N LEU A 95 -7.11 0.06 -6.39
CA LEU A 95 -7.43 0.60 -5.06
C LEU A 95 -8.80 0.10 -4.60
N LYS A 96 -8.85 -0.58 -3.48
CA LYS A 96 -10.08 -1.13 -2.88
C LYS A 96 -10.62 -0.24 -1.78
N SER A 97 -9.77 0.26 -0.89
CA SER A 97 -10.18 1.04 0.28
C SER A 97 -8.99 1.74 0.93
N ILE A 98 -9.29 2.71 1.81
CA ILE A 98 -8.32 3.36 2.70
C ILE A 98 -8.80 3.16 4.14
N HIS A 99 -7.88 2.75 5.01
CA HIS A 99 -8.18 2.37 6.39
C HIS A 99 -7.39 3.21 7.38
N PHE A 100 -8.02 3.59 8.48
CA PHE A 100 -7.33 4.21 9.60
C PHE A 100 -6.56 3.15 10.41
N ASN A 101 -5.24 3.26 10.46
CA ASN A 101 -4.36 2.34 11.18
C ASN A 101 -4.05 2.84 12.60
N ARG A 102 -5.09 2.95 13.43
CA ARG A 102 -4.98 3.47 14.81
C ARG A 102 -4.01 2.71 15.71
N ARG A 103 -3.65 1.47 15.36
CA ARG A 103 -2.69 0.68 16.14
C ARG A 103 -1.25 1.11 15.92
N SER A 104 -0.93 1.57 14.72
CA SER A 104 0.39 2.13 14.42
C SER A 104 0.50 3.56 14.93
N SER A 105 -0.46 4.43 14.57
CA SER A 105 -0.47 5.83 14.95
C SER A 105 -1.88 6.43 14.81
N PRO A 106 -2.26 7.43 15.63
CA PRO A 106 -3.49 8.18 15.43
C PRO A 106 -3.50 9.06 14.17
N ARG A 107 -2.48 8.96 13.34
CA ARG A 107 -2.29 9.74 12.11
C ARG A 107 -2.05 8.86 10.88
N ASP A 108 -2.04 7.53 11.06
CA ASP A 108 -1.65 6.58 10.03
C ASP A 108 -2.85 6.06 9.25
N HIS A 109 -2.73 6.07 7.92
CA HIS A 109 -3.72 5.51 7.01
C HIS A 109 -3.03 4.55 6.05
N VAL A 110 -3.73 3.49 5.69
CA VAL A 110 -3.24 2.45 4.77
C VAL A 110 -4.18 2.37 3.57
N ALA A 111 -3.64 2.61 2.40
CA ALA A 111 -4.32 2.35 1.14
C ALA A 111 -4.17 0.86 0.79
N PHE A 112 -5.28 0.19 0.60
CA PHE A 112 -5.35 -1.23 0.31
C PHE A 112 -5.66 -1.47 -1.16
N TYR A 113 -4.80 -2.24 -1.82
CA TYR A 113 -4.87 -2.56 -3.24
C TYR A 113 -5.05 -4.05 -3.49
N LEU A 114 -5.77 -4.38 -4.56
CA LEU A 114 -5.78 -5.70 -5.17
C LEU A 114 -4.86 -5.69 -6.39
N VAL A 115 -3.97 -6.67 -6.46
CA VAL A 115 -3.00 -6.88 -7.55
C VAL A 115 -3.25 -8.25 -8.17
N GLU A 116 -3.58 -8.29 -9.46
CA GLU A 116 -3.88 -9.53 -10.19
C GLU A 116 -3.04 -9.67 -11.47
N ALA A 117 -2.36 -8.60 -11.88
CA ALA A 117 -1.48 -8.62 -13.05
C ALA A 117 -0.03 -8.41 -12.58
N PHE A 118 0.72 -9.48 -12.55
CA PHE A 118 2.10 -9.48 -12.05
C PHE A 118 2.92 -10.61 -12.68
N ASP A 119 4.24 -10.49 -12.55
CA ASP A 119 5.23 -11.51 -12.86
C ASP A 119 6.15 -11.71 -11.67
N GLN A 120 6.48 -12.95 -11.35
CA GLN A 120 7.47 -13.29 -10.32
C GLN A 120 8.61 -14.10 -10.94
N PRO A 121 9.73 -13.47 -11.31
CA PRO A 121 10.82 -14.15 -12.01
C PRO A 121 11.51 -15.22 -11.15
N ALA A 122 11.49 -15.05 -9.83
CA ALA A 122 12.02 -16.01 -8.86
C ALA A 122 11.34 -15.82 -7.49
N PRO A 123 11.27 -16.87 -6.65
CA PRO A 123 10.77 -16.73 -5.28
C PRO A 123 11.57 -15.70 -4.49
N LYS A 124 10.90 -14.98 -3.59
CA LYS A 124 11.57 -14.11 -2.62
C LYS A 124 12.35 -14.97 -1.62
N LEU A 125 13.65 -14.72 -1.54
CA LEU A 125 14.50 -15.35 -0.53
C LEU A 125 14.49 -14.53 0.76
N PRO A 126 14.68 -15.19 1.93
CA PRO A 126 14.83 -14.48 3.20
C PRO A 126 15.96 -13.45 3.16
N ASP A 127 15.76 -12.32 3.83
CA ASP A 127 16.75 -11.27 3.99
C ASP A 127 16.70 -10.64 5.41
N ARG A 128 17.21 -9.41 5.57
CA ARG A 128 17.20 -8.74 6.87
C ARG A 128 15.81 -8.34 7.35
N GLU A 129 14.88 -8.09 6.42
CA GLU A 129 13.54 -7.61 6.72
C GLU A 129 12.50 -8.70 6.61
N ILE A 130 12.60 -9.56 5.59
CA ILE A 130 11.67 -10.63 5.29
C ILE A 130 12.24 -11.98 5.72
N ALA A 131 11.61 -12.58 6.73
CA ALA A 131 11.97 -13.92 7.21
C ALA A 131 11.45 -15.01 6.28
N GLU A 132 10.23 -14.85 5.78
CA GLU A 132 9.57 -15.79 4.87
C GLU A 132 8.59 -15.05 3.97
N ALA A 133 8.42 -15.52 2.74
CA ALA A 133 7.44 -14.99 1.80
C ALA A 133 7.00 -16.09 0.81
N GLY A 134 5.75 -16.02 0.37
CA GLY A 134 5.23 -16.98 -0.61
C GLY A 134 3.75 -16.87 -0.86
N PHE A 135 3.29 -17.65 -1.86
CA PHE A 135 1.88 -17.82 -2.14
C PHE A 135 1.27 -18.92 -1.27
N PHE A 136 0.10 -18.61 -0.71
CA PHE A 136 -0.69 -19.54 0.11
C PHE A 136 -2.10 -19.61 -0.45
N ARG A 137 -2.62 -20.83 -0.58
CA ARG A 137 -3.99 -21.05 -1.05
C ARG A 137 -4.98 -20.41 -0.07
N LEU A 138 -6.07 -19.86 -0.61
CA LEU A 138 -7.11 -19.23 0.22
C LEU A 138 -7.82 -20.25 1.15
N ASP A 139 -7.89 -21.51 0.77
CA ASP A 139 -8.48 -22.58 1.57
C ASP A 139 -7.52 -23.19 2.61
N SER A 140 -6.26 -22.82 2.60
CA SER A 140 -5.22 -23.33 3.51
C SER A 140 -4.16 -22.28 3.82
N LEU A 141 -4.61 -21.16 4.39
CA LEU A 141 -3.73 -20.10 4.86
C LEU A 141 -2.85 -20.60 6.01
N PRO A 142 -1.62 -20.09 6.14
CA PRO A 142 -0.71 -20.50 7.19
C PRO A 142 -1.19 -20.05 8.57
N ASP A 143 -0.75 -20.74 9.61
CA ASP A 143 -1.00 -20.31 10.98
C ASP A 143 -0.36 -18.95 11.26
N GLY A 144 -1.04 -18.12 12.04
CA GLY A 144 -0.53 -16.82 12.45
C GLY A 144 -0.71 -15.70 11.41
N VAL A 145 -1.63 -15.85 10.46
CA VAL A 145 -2.05 -14.70 9.63
C VAL A 145 -2.66 -13.62 10.52
N THR A 146 -2.21 -12.38 10.34
CA THR A 146 -2.68 -11.27 11.19
C THR A 146 -4.17 -11.00 11.00
N PRO A 147 -4.88 -10.56 12.06
CA PRO A 147 -6.30 -10.24 11.94
C PRO A 147 -6.61 -9.16 10.89
N ALA A 148 -5.68 -8.23 10.66
CA ALA A 148 -5.82 -7.23 9.60
C ALA A 148 -5.80 -7.87 8.22
N THR A 149 -4.84 -8.75 7.97
CA THR A 149 -4.72 -9.51 6.71
C THR A 149 -5.97 -10.36 6.46
N LEU A 150 -6.44 -11.11 7.48
CA LEU A 150 -7.66 -11.93 7.36
C LEU A 150 -8.89 -11.08 6.98
N ARG A 151 -9.05 -9.90 7.59
CA ARG A 151 -10.15 -8.99 7.21
C ARG A 151 -10.07 -8.55 5.76
N ARG A 152 -8.88 -8.20 5.27
CA ARG A 152 -8.70 -7.78 3.85
C ARG A 152 -8.99 -8.92 2.89
N ILE A 153 -8.59 -10.14 3.23
CA ILE A 153 -8.92 -11.35 2.46
C ILE A 153 -10.44 -11.55 2.42
N ALA A 154 -11.12 -11.50 3.56
CA ALA A 154 -12.57 -11.67 3.64
C ALA A 154 -13.35 -10.57 2.91
N GLU A 155 -12.87 -9.32 2.92
CA GLU A 155 -13.47 -8.21 2.16
C GLU A 155 -13.39 -8.42 0.63
N ILE A 156 -12.35 -9.10 0.15
CA ILE A 156 -12.18 -9.36 -1.28
C ILE A 156 -12.94 -10.61 -1.72
N PHE A 157 -12.88 -11.69 -0.95
CA PHE A 157 -13.32 -13.01 -1.40
C PHE A 157 -14.63 -13.48 -0.77
N ASP A 158 -14.94 -13.04 0.44
CA ASP A 158 -16.14 -13.48 1.18
C ASP A 158 -17.26 -12.43 1.19
N GLY A 159 -17.06 -11.28 0.52
CA GLY A 159 -18.04 -10.20 0.48
C GLY A 159 -18.24 -9.50 1.84
N ALA A 160 -17.31 -9.63 2.76
CA ALA A 160 -17.36 -8.92 4.03
C ALA A 160 -17.37 -7.39 3.81
N PRO A 161 -18.17 -6.63 4.58
CA PRO A 161 -18.20 -5.18 4.44
C PRO A 161 -16.83 -4.57 4.83
N PRO A 162 -16.33 -3.56 4.08
CA PRO A 162 -15.07 -2.90 4.40
C PRO A 162 -15.09 -2.27 5.79
N SER A 163 -14.10 -2.61 6.62
CA SER A 163 -13.89 -1.96 7.91
C SER A 163 -13.24 -0.59 7.71
N PRO A 164 -13.61 0.49 8.44
CA PRO A 164 -12.88 1.74 8.40
C PRO A 164 -11.48 1.64 9.04
N TYR A 165 -11.19 0.54 9.73
CA TYR A 165 -9.91 0.31 10.43
C TYR A 165 -9.09 -0.80 9.76
N TRP A 166 -7.76 -0.55 9.76
CA TRP A 166 -6.78 -1.55 9.31
C TRP A 166 -6.72 -2.77 10.21
#